data_dd4f5ed6f8ddf11eb18a64a4f3c6ed18
#
_entry.id   dd4f5ed6f8ddf11eb18a64a4f3c6ed18
#
_cell.length_a   1.000
_cell.length_b   1.000
_cell.length_c   1.000
_cell.angle_alpha   90.00
_cell.angle_beta   90.00
_cell.angle_gamma   90.00
#
_symmetry.space_group_name_H-M   'P 1'
#
loop_
_entity.id
_entity.type
_entity.pdbx_description
1 polymer ?
#
loop_
_entity_poly.entity_id
_entity_poly.type
_entity_poly.pdbx_seq_one_letter_code
_entity_poly.pdbx_strand_id
1 'polypeptide(L)'
;MNIIFALIVTKIRSKLMKIIPLRTFIYSLLSLLLITPAASFGNDLPVSPYRVRTIVIDAGHGGHDGSTRGQFSKEKDVALKVALRLGQAIEDKMKDVKVVYTRTTDVFIPLYERIGIANRAKADIFISIHCNSMPIRRVQSGYTKNKKGQRIPTYKTVQSTSTRGVETFVSGFGRLDEQDVVMRENASILLEKDYKENYEGYDPRDPESIIMLSLMKNAFREQSIKLATFMQDAYIETGRLDRGVKEQSLAVLAKAGMPAVLTEIGFISNPDEEEYINSEFGQNEIVGCLLKAIQTYKKKVELE
;
A
#
# COMPACT_ATOMS: atom_id res chain seq x y z
N MET A 1 -13.23 -65.23 -21.66
CA MET A 1 -12.12 -64.69 -22.43
C MET A 1 -10.79 -64.59 -21.67
N ASN A 2 -10.68 -65.12 -20.43
CA ASN A 2 -9.52 -64.76 -19.56
C ASN A 2 -8.54 -65.93 -19.25
N ILE A 3 -8.87 -67.18 -19.55
CA ILE A 3 -7.98 -68.31 -19.23
C ILE A 3 -6.93 -68.58 -20.30
N ILE A 4 -7.29 -68.41 -21.57
CA ILE A 4 -6.39 -68.65 -22.70
C ILE A 4 -5.29 -67.52 -22.77
N PHE A 5 -5.65 -66.29 -22.45
CA PHE A 5 -4.70 -65.18 -22.41
C PHE A 5 -3.66 -65.35 -21.26
N ALA A 6 -4.10 -65.79 -20.10
CA ALA A 6 -3.23 -66.07 -18.95
C ALA A 6 -2.23 -67.21 -19.23
N LEU A 7 -2.67 -68.29 -19.91
CA LEU A 7 -1.80 -69.39 -20.34
C LEU A 7 -0.76 -69.01 -21.38
N ILE A 8 -1.13 -68.14 -22.33
CA ILE A 8 -0.21 -67.63 -23.34
C ILE A 8 0.84 -66.73 -22.70
N VAL A 9 0.45 -65.81 -21.80
CA VAL A 9 1.40 -64.90 -21.14
C VAL A 9 2.37 -65.69 -20.24
N THR A 10 1.89 -66.71 -19.52
CA THR A 10 2.75 -67.59 -18.66
C THR A 10 3.74 -68.38 -19.53
N LYS A 11 3.33 -68.89 -20.68
CA LYS A 11 4.19 -69.69 -21.58
C LYS A 11 5.25 -68.82 -22.28
N ILE A 12 4.94 -67.57 -22.61
CA ILE A 12 5.88 -66.64 -23.18
C ILE A 12 6.89 -66.20 -22.12
N ARG A 13 6.43 -65.96 -20.87
CA ARG A 13 7.30 -65.58 -19.72
C ARG A 13 8.31 -66.67 -19.37
N SER A 14 7.89 -67.98 -19.38
CA SER A 14 8.77 -69.13 -19.12
C SER A 14 9.82 -69.38 -20.24
N LYS A 15 9.50 -69.00 -21.49
CA LYS A 15 10.42 -69.11 -22.63
C LYS A 15 11.45 -67.99 -22.67
N LEU A 16 11.06 -66.72 -22.33
CA LEU A 16 11.96 -65.58 -22.25
C LEU A 16 12.96 -65.74 -21.10
N MET A 17 12.56 -66.26 -19.94
CA MET A 17 13.46 -66.50 -18.80
C MET A 17 14.55 -67.54 -19.05
N LYS A 18 14.37 -68.42 -20.04
CA LYS A 18 15.42 -69.39 -20.42
C LYS A 18 16.44 -68.89 -21.45
N ILE A 19 16.17 -67.74 -22.08
CA ILE A 19 17.02 -67.24 -23.17
C ILE A 19 17.94 -66.09 -22.72
N ILE A 20 17.58 -65.40 -21.66
CA ILE A 20 18.36 -64.26 -21.16
C ILE A 20 18.85 -64.57 -19.77
N PRO A 21 20.13 -64.78 -19.48
CA PRO A 21 20.63 -64.97 -18.13
C PRO A 21 20.34 -63.72 -17.30
N LEU A 22 19.87 -63.94 -16.07
CA LEU A 22 19.42 -62.87 -15.14
C LEU A 22 20.42 -61.70 -15.07
N ARG A 23 21.72 -61.98 -15.19
CA ARG A 23 22.79 -60.97 -15.21
C ARG A 23 22.64 -60.02 -16.38
N THR A 24 22.37 -60.54 -17.60
CA THR A 24 22.20 -59.69 -18.81
C THR A 24 20.92 -58.84 -18.75
N PHE A 25 19.87 -59.33 -18.14
CA PHE A 25 18.65 -58.56 -17.88
C PHE A 25 18.87 -57.42 -16.89
N ILE A 26 19.65 -57.66 -15.82
CA ILE A 26 20.03 -56.65 -14.81
C ILE A 26 20.95 -55.59 -15.46
N TYR A 27 21.90 -55.97 -16.27
CA TYR A 27 22.77 -54.99 -16.96
C TYR A 27 22.04 -54.17 -17.99
N SER A 28 21.07 -54.74 -18.73
CA SER A 28 20.22 -53.97 -19.65
C SER A 28 19.27 -53.04 -18.95
N LEU A 29 18.76 -53.38 -17.77
CA LEU A 29 17.94 -52.47 -16.95
C LEU A 29 18.78 -51.36 -16.30
N LEU A 30 20.02 -51.66 -15.87
CA LEU A 30 20.94 -50.66 -15.35
C LEU A 30 21.43 -49.71 -16.46
N SER A 31 21.70 -50.20 -17.66
CA SER A 31 22.08 -49.34 -18.79
C SER A 31 20.94 -48.46 -19.29
N LEU A 32 19.68 -48.90 -19.17
CA LEU A 32 18.49 -48.07 -19.48
C LEU A 32 18.27 -46.97 -18.46
N LEU A 33 18.66 -47.17 -17.18
CA LEU A 33 18.66 -46.15 -16.15
C LEU A 33 19.78 -45.10 -16.32
N LEU A 34 20.87 -45.45 -16.99
CA LEU A 34 21.99 -44.53 -17.25
C LEU A 34 21.83 -43.69 -18.54
N ILE A 35 20.83 -44.00 -19.40
CA ILE A 35 20.54 -43.28 -20.65
C ILE A 35 19.28 -42.42 -20.53
N THR A 36 18.75 -42.21 -19.31
CA THR A 36 17.86 -41.07 -19.17
C THR A 36 18.73 -39.84 -19.32
N PRO A 37 18.57 -39.02 -20.41
CA PRO A 37 19.16 -37.71 -20.36
C PRO A 37 18.60 -37.10 -19.08
N ALA A 38 19.46 -36.58 -18.24
CA ALA A 38 19.05 -35.61 -17.23
C ALA A 38 18.43 -34.47 -18.03
N ALA A 39 17.15 -34.65 -18.40
CA ALA A 39 16.32 -33.54 -18.77
C ALA A 39 16.33 -32.69 -17.51
N SER A 40 17.27 -31.78 -17.44
CA SER A 40 17.20 -30.58 -16.64
C SER A 40 15.85 -29.98 -17.01
N PHE A 41 14.80 -30.37 -16.30
CA PHE A 41 13.61 -29.55 -16.21
C PHE A 41 14.05 -28.28 -15.46
N GLY A 42 14.81 -27.45 -16.14
CA GLY A 42 14.80 -26.04 -15.91
C GLY A 42 13.34 -25.66 -16.11
N ASN A 43 12.62 -25.55 -15.00
CA ASN A 43 11.35 -24.85 -14.95
C ASN A 43 11.61 -23.35 -15.18
N ASP A 44 12.28 -23.01 -16.25
CA ASP A 44 12.24 -21.70 -16.86
C ASP A 44 10.94 -21.63 -17.66
N LEU A 45 9.80 -21.72 -16.95
CA LEU A 45 8.64 -20.98 -17.40
C LEU A 45 9.13 -19.54 -17.49
N PRO A 46 9.03 -18.89 -18.67
CA PRO A 46 9.34 -17.48 -18.74
C PRO A 46 8.43 -16.80 -17.72
N VAL A 47 8.96 -16.54 -16.54
CA VAL A 47 8.33 -15.63 -15.59
C VAL A 47 8.28 -14.34 -16.39
N SER A 48 7.07 -13.98 -16.86
CA SER A 48 6.89 -12.66 -17.47
C SER A 48 7.41 -11.67 -16.45
N PRO A 49 8.52 -10.95 -16.72
CA PRO A 49 9.11 -10.13 -15.72
C PRO A 49 8.04 -9.15 -15.24
N TYR A 50 7.78 -9.14 -13.93
CA TYR A 50 6.84 -8.19 -13.35
C TYR A 50 7.23 -6.78 -13.81
N ARG A 51 6.29 -6.04 -14.37
CA ARG A 51 6.54 -4.70 -14.89
C ARG A 51 5.54 -3.72 -14.30
N VAL A 52 6.05 -2.61 -13.81
CA VAL A 52 5.22 -1.47 -13.40
C VAL A 52 4.76 -0.72 -14.64
N ARG A 53 3.47 -0.86 -14.98
CA ARG A 53 2.83 -0.25 -16.15
C ARG A 53 1.68 0.68 -15.82
N THR A 54 1.03 0.49 -14.67
CA THR A 54 -0.11 1.30 -14.25
C THR A 54 0.09 1.74 -12.82
N ILE A 55 0.08 3.04 -12.60
CA ILE A 55 0.17 3.66 -11.27
C ILE A 55 -1.11 4.43 -11.02
N VAL A 56 -1.74 4.16 -9.87
CA VAL A 56 -2.87 4.96 -9.41
C VAL A 56 -2.38 5.96 -8.36
N ILE A 57 -2.67 7.22 -8.61
CA ILE A 57 -2.40 8.32 -7.68
C ILE A 57 -3.74 8.75 -7.06
N ASP A 58 -3.80 8.63 -5.76
CA ASP A 58 -4.91 9.07 -4.95
C ASP A 58 -4.59 10.40 -4.30
N ALA A 59 -5.38 11.41 -4.60
CA ALA A 59 -5.34 12.68 -3.87
C ALA A 59 -6.28 12.56 -2.67
N GLY A 60 -5.74 12.55 -1.47
CA GLY A 60 -6.51 12.39 -0.24
C GLY A 60 -7.67 13.37 -0.12
N HIS A 61 -8.75 12.95 0.56
CA HIS A 61 -9.96 13.76 0.80
C HIS A 61 -10.64 14.29 -0.47
N GLY A 62 -11.37 15.39 -0.36
CA GLY A 62 -12.01 16.08 -1.49
C GLY A 62 -13.50 16.33 -1.30
N GLY A 63 -14.05 17.33 -2.01
CA GLY A 63 -15.44 17.72 -1.93
C GLY A 63 -15.84 18.17 -0.52
N HIS A 64 -16.86 17.52 0.04
CA HIS A 64 -17.37 17.80 1.37
C HIS A 64 -16.57 17.14 2.51
N ASP A 65 -15.64 16.22 2.19
CA ASP A 65 -14.63 15.80 3.17
C ASP A 65 -13.69 16.97 3.41
N GLY A 66 -13.88 17.62 4.57
CA GLY A 66 -13.19 18.86 4.91
C GLY A 66 -11.71 18.68 5.13
N SER A 67 -11.23 17.45 5.38
CA SER A 67 -9.85 17.13 5.72
C SER A 67 -9.28 17.96 6.86
N THR A 68 -7.99 17.94 7.06
CA THR A 68 -7.30 18.87 7.94
C THR A 68 -7.01 20.19 7.23
N ARG A 69 -6.77 21.23 8.03
CA ARG A 69 -6.42 22.56 7.52
C ARG A 69 -5.28 23.15 8.33
N GLY A 70 -4.47 23.92 7.65
CA GLY A 70 -3.49 24.81 8.26
C GLY A 70 -4.07 26.20 8.56
N GLN A 71 -3.22 27.20 8.57
CA GLN A 71 -3.61 28.59 8.78
C GLN A 71 -4.32 29.15 7.55
N PHE A 72 -3.85 28.83 6.33
CA PHE A 72 -4.34 29.41 5.08
C PHE A 72 -4.69 28.39 4.00
N SER A 73 -4.37 27.09 4.17
CA SER A 73 -4.62 26.05 3.18
C SER A 73 -5.41 24.86 3.74
N LYS A 74 -5.92 24.02 2.85
CA LYS A 74 -6.58 22.76 3.19
C LYS A 74 -5.79 21.61 2.59
N GLU A 75 -5.67 20.53 3.33
CA GLU A 75 -4.99 19.31 2.90
C GLU A 75 -5.48 18.81 1.55
N LYS A 76 -6.81 18.71 1.35
CA LYS A 76 -7.40 18.23 0.09
C LYS A 76 -6.95 19.00 -1.15
N ASP A 77 -6.65 20.30 -1.00
CA ASP A 77 -6.22 21.16 -2.11
C ASP A 77 -4.72 20.95 -2.39
N VAL A 78 -3.90 20.82 -1.34
CA VAL A 78 -2.46 20.52 -1.46
C VAL A 78 -2.27 19.12 -2.04
N ALA A 79 -2.96 18.12 -1.50
CA ALA A 79 -2.91 16.73 -1.98
C ALA A 79 -3.26 16.64 -3.47
N LEU A 80 -4.32 17.35 -3.91
CA LEU A 80 -4.71 17.39 -5.32
C LEU A 80 -3.62 18.00 -6.22
N LYS A 81 -3.06 19.13 -5.81
CA LYS A 81 -1.99 19.80 -6.58
C LYS A 81 -0.77 18.91 -6.74
N VAL A 82 -0.31 18.29 -5.64
CA VAL A 82 0.85 17.39 -5.67
C VAL A 82 0.56 16.13 -6.49
N ALA A 83 -0.64 15.54 -6.35
CA ALA A 83 -1.05 14.36 -7.11
C ALA A 83 -1.04 14.63 -8.63
N LEU A 84 -1.60 15.74 -9.08
CA LEU A 84 -1.63 16.10 -10.50
C LEU A 84 -0.21 16.39 -11.05
N ARG A 85 0.63 17.09 -10.27
CA ARG A 85 2.03 17.32 -10.65
C ARG A 85 2.84 16.03 -10.71
N LEU A 86 2.63 15.11 -9.75
CA LEU A 86 3.30 13.80 -9.76
C LEU A 86 2.90 12.99 -10.99
N GLY A 87 1.62 12.94 -11.30
CA GLY A 87 1.17 12.19 -12.48
C GLY A 87 1.74 12.75 -13.77
N GLN A 88 1.77 14.08 -13.93
CA GLN A 88 2.40 14.73 -15.09
C GLN A 88 3.91 14.38 -15.16
N ALA A 89 4.62 14.40 -14.02
CA ALA A 89 6.04 14.06 -13.98
C ALA A 89 6.30 12.59 -14.35
N ILE A 90 5.40 11.67 -13.93
CA ILE A 90 5.46 10.25 -14.34
C ILE A 90 5.24 10.13 -15.84
N GLU A 91 4.20 10.73 -16.39
CA GLU A 91 3.89 10.68 -17.83
C GLU A 91 5.02 11.26 -18.69
N ASP A 92 5.71 12.30 -18.18
CA ASP A 92 6.84 12.92 -18.86
C ASP A 92 8.11 12.06 -18.84
N LYS A 93 8.40 11.39 -17.73
CA LYS A 93 9.67 10.69 -17.49
C LYS A 93 9.60 9.18 -17.63
N MET A 94 8.40 8.60 -17.60
CA MET A 94 8.18 7.15 -17.62
C MET A 94 7.13 6.82 -18.70
N LYS A 95 7.52 6.91 -19.97
CA LYS A 95 6.61 6.81 -21.14
C LYS A 95 5.90 5.46 -21.29
N ASP A 96 6.39 4.42 -20.63
CA ASP A 96 5.82 3.08 -20.57
C ASP A 96 4.84 2.87 -19.41
N VAL A 97 4.57 3.93 -18.62
CA VAL A 97 3.70 3.89 -17.44
C VAL A 97 2.44 4.71 -17.69
N LYS A 98 1.30 4.12 -17.45
CA LYS A 98 -0.01 4.76 -17.44
C LYS A 98 -0.33 5.29 -16.04
N VAL A 99 -0.75 6.55 -15.95
CA VAL A 99 -1.26 7.14 -14.71
C VAL A 99 -2.78 7.13 -14.70
N VAL A 100 -3.35 6.77 -13.54
CA VAL A 100 -4.79 6.86 -13.26
C VAL A 100 -4.95 7.64 -11.96
N TYR A 101 -5.90 8.55 -11.91
CA TYR A 101 -6.21 9.34 -10.71
C TYR A 101 -7.51 8.88 -10.09
N THR A 102 -7.60 8.90 -8.76
CA THR A 102 -8.88 8.73 -8.07
C THR A 102 -9.78 9.95 -8.27
N ARG A 103 -9.19 11.15 -8.29
CA ARG A 103 -9.84 12.42 -8.63
C ARG A 103 -8.86 13.40 -9.27
N THR A 104 -9.39 14.26 -10.14
CA THR A 104 -8.64 15.35 -10.78
C THR A 104 -9.21 16.73 -10.46
N THR A 105 -10.29 16.76 -9.69
CA THR A 105 -10.98 17.96 -9.23
C THR A 105 -11.33 17.83 -7.74
N ASP A 106 -11.90 18.88 -7.14
CA ASP A 106 -12.35 18.86 -5.74
C ASP A 106 -13.70 18.15 -5.61
N VAL A 107 -13.69 16.81 -5.72
CA VAL A 107 -14.85 15.94 -5.53
C VAL A 107 -14.57 14.92 -4.42
N PHE A 108 -15.65 14.51 -3.73
CA PHE A 108 -15.57 13.45 -2.74
C PHE A 108 -15.60 12.08 -3.41
N ILE A 109 -14.62 11.24 -3.08
CA ILE A 109 -14.57 9.83 -3.48
C ILE A 109 -14.48 8.99 -2.20
N PRO A 110 -15.44 8.07 -1.96
CA PRO A 110 -15.39 7.15 -0.82
C PRO A 110 -14.10 6.34 -0.75
N LEU A 111 -13.61 6.01 0.45
CA LEU A 111 -12.31 5.32 0.60
C LEU A 111 -12.31 3.95 -0.11
N TYR A 112 -13.40 3.18 -0.01
CA TYR A 112 -13.51 1.89 -0.71
C TYR A 112 -13.46 2.04 -2.23
N GLU A 113 -13.98 3.15 -2.76
CA GLU A 113 -13.99 3.40 -4.20
C GLU A 113 -12.60 3.80 -4.72
N ARG A 114 -11.79 4.52 -3.93
CA ARG A 114 -10.40 4.87 -4.28
C ARG A 114 -9.58 3.62 -4.57
N ILE A 115 -9.56 2.67 -3.64
CA ILE A 115 -8.86 1.41 -3.85
C ILE A 115 -9.56 0.53 -4.88
N GLY A 116 -10.90 0.64 -5.02
CA GLY A 116 -11.67 0.00 -6.06
C GLY A 116 -11.25 0.44 -7.47
N ILE A 117 -10.99 1.74 -7.67
CA ILE A 117 -10.42 2.28 -8.92
C ILE A 117 -9.10 1.62 -9.24
N ALA A 118 -8.19 1.51 -8.25
CA ALA A 118 -6.88 0.90 -8.43
C ALA A 118 -6.99 -0.59 -8.79
N ASN A 119 -7.83 -1.34 -8.09
CA ASN A 119 -8.06 -2.76 -8.34
C ASN A 119 -8.66 -3.00 -9.74
N ARG A 120 -9.65 -2.21 -10.15
CA ARG A 120 -10.25 -2.30 -11.49
C ARG A 120 -9.27 -1.91 -12.60
N ALA A 121 -8.41 -0.94 -12.34
CA ALA A 121 -7.34 -0.55 -13.26
C ALA A 121 -6.21 -1.58 -13.36
N LYS A 122 -6.23 -2.63 -12.50
CA LYS A 122 -5.13 -3.58 -12.34
C LYS A 122 -3.80 -2.85 -12.14
N ALA A 123 -3.82 -1.88 -11.22
CA ALA A 123 -2.66 -1.06 -10.95
C ALA A 123 -1.51 -1.90 -10.39
N ASP A 124 -0.29 -1.53 -10.74
CA ASP A 124 0.94 -2.12 -10.20
C ASP A 124 1.41 -1.39 -8.93
N ILE A 125 0.98 -0.15 -8.75
CA ILE A 125 1.26 0.69 -7.58
C ILE A 125 0.04 1.58 -7.29
N PHE A 126 -0.26 1.74 -6.00
CA PHE A 126 -1.21 2.73 -5.48
C PHE A 126 -0.51 3.68 -4.51
N ILE A 127 -0.65 4.98 -4.72
CA ILE A 127 -0.03 6.02 -3.90
C ILE A 127 -1.10 7.01 -3.48
N SER A 128 -1.41 7.07 -2.19
CA SER A 128 -2.28 8.08 -1.60
C SER A 128 -1.45 9.22 -1.01
N ILE A 129 -1.78 10.46 -1.34
CA ILE A 129 -1.02 11.65 -0.96
C ILE A 129 -1.85 12.45 0.03
N HIS A 130 -1.27 12.71 1.20
CA HIS A 130 -1.88 13.39 2.33
C HIS A 130 -0.93 14.45 2.94
N CYS A 131 -1.48 15.31 3.80
CA CYS A 131 -0.74 16.22 4.64
C CYS A 131 -1.10 15.96 6.09
N ASN A 132 -0.13 15.54 6.88
CA ASN A 132 -0.32 15.27 8.30
C ASN A 132 -0.73 16.53 9.09
N SER A 133 -1.36 16.31 10.21
CA SER A 133 -1.73 17.37 11.14
C SER A 133 -1.72 16.86 12.56
N MET A 134 -1.25 17.69 13.49
CA MET A 134 -1.36 17.36 14.91
C MET A 134 -2.81 17.48 15.37
N PRO A 135 -3.26 16.61 16.29
CA PRO A 135 -4.62 16.65 16.79
C PRO A 135 -4.87 17.93 17.60
N ILE A 136 -6.08 18.46 17.47
CA ILE A 136 -6.58 19.55 18.32
C ILE A 136 -7.00 18.95 19.65
N ARG A 137 -6.37 19.40 20.73
CA ARG A 137 -6.65 18.92 22.10
C ARG A 137 -7.32 20.00 22.93
N ARG A 138 -8.29 19.61 23.74
CA ARG A 138 -8.93 20.46 24.72
C ARG A 138 -8.18 20.36 26.04
N VAL A 139 -7.54 21.44 26.48
CA VAL A 139 -6.79 21.50 27.74
C VAL A 139 -7.45 22.48 28.70
N GLN A 140 -7.40 22.16 29.98
CA GLN A 140 -7.92 23.07 31.02
C GLN A 140 -7.04 24.34 31.05
N SER A 141 -7.67 25.50 30.92
CA SER A 141 -7.00 26.81 30.90
C SER A 141 -7.14 27.62 32.18
N GLY A 142 -8.03 27.20 33.09
CA GLY A 142 -8.29 27.92 34.30
C GLY A 142 -9.64 27.56 34.92
N TYR A 143 -10.20 28.48 35.67
CA TYR A 143 -11.51 28.34 36.27
C TYR A 143 -12.28 29.67 36.17
N THR A 144 -13.60 29.54 36.01
CA THR A 144 -14.56 30.65 36.21
C THR A 144 -15.47 30.32 37.37
N LYS A 145 -16.28 31.29 37.82
CA LYS A 145 -17.32 31.06 38.85
C LYS A 145 -18.70 31.06 38.16
N ASN A 146 -19.54 30.11 38.54
CA ASN A 146 -20.93 30.11 38.13
C ASN A 146 -21.75 31.12 38.98
N LYS A 147 -23.04 31.29 38.66
CA LYS A 147 -23.95 32.18 39.38
C LYS A 147 -24.11 31.84 40.88
N LYS A 148 -23.70 30.62 41.30
CA LYS A 148 -23.71 30.17 42.70
C LYS A 148 -22.33 30.28 43.38
N GLY A 149 -21.35 30.92 42.72
CA GLY A 149 -20.00 31.08 43.23
C GLY A 149 -19.09 29.86 43.16
N GLN A 150 -19.56 28.74 42.60
CA GLN A 150 -18.77 27.51 42.46
C GLN A 150 -17.74 27.63 41.32
N ARG A 151 -16.54 27.09 41.53
CA ARG A 151 -15.48 27.07 40.53
C ARG A 151 -15.86 26.05 39.42
N ILE A 152 -15.90 26.52 38.17
CA ILE A 152 -16.09 25.69 36.98
C ILE A 152 -14.83 25.76 36.14
N PRO A 153 -14.25 24.62 35.72
CA PRO A 153 -13.07 24.61 34.88
C PRO A 153 -13.37 25.25 33.52
N THR A 154 -12.47 26.11 33.04
CA THR A 154 -12.46 26.65 31.70
C THR A 154 -11.47 25.86 30.84
N TYR A 155 -11.75 25.74 29.56
CA TYR A 155 -10.93 24.98 28.64
C TYR A 155 -10.58 25.86 27.44
N LYS A 156 -9.40 25.59 26.87
CA LYS A 156 -8.98 26.11 25.55
C LYS A 156 -8.59 24.97 24.65
N THR A 157 -8.73 25.16 23.36
CA THR A 157 -8.16 24.26 22.34
C THR A 157 -6.71 24.64 22.07
N VAL A 158 -5.85 23.63 21.99
CA VAL A 158 -4.45 23.78 21.60
C VAL A 158 -4.13 22.75 20.52
N GLN A 159 -3.28 23.14 19.59
CA GLN A 159 -2.71 22.26 18.58
C GLN A 159 -1.21 22.50 18.54
N SER A 160 -0.42 21.43 18.46
CA SER A 160 1.02 21.58 18.28
C SER A 160 1.32 22.08 16.88
N THR A 161 2.12 23.12 16.79
CA THR A 161 2.58 23.72 15.54
C THR A 161 4.07 23.49 15.30
N SER A 162 4.75 22.74 16.18
CA SER A 162 6.19 22.48 16.09
C SER A 162 6.54 21.15 15.44
N THR A 163 5.55 20.24 15.31
CA THR A 163 5.77 18.94 14.68
C THR A 163 5.94 19.11 13.17
N ARG A 164 6.96 18.44 12.61
CA ARG A 164 7.34 18.54 11.19
C ARG A 164 7.90 17.22 10.69
N GLY A 165 8.11 17.12 9.38
CA GLY A 165 8.73 15.97 8.71
C GLY A 165 7.75 15.18 7.86
N VAL A 166 8.23 14.09 7.31
CA VAL A 166 7.51 13.21 6.39
C VAL A 166 7.42 11.80 6.94
N GLU A 167 6.31 11.12 6.68
CA GLU A 167 6.15 9.73 7.05
C GLU A 167 5.33 8.99 5.97
N THR A 168 5.59 7.71 5.81
CA THR A 168 4.88 6.89 4.82
C THR A 168 4.28 5.68 5.49
N PHE A 169 2.99 5.47 5.25
CA PHE A 169 2.22 4.39 5.83
C PHE A 169 1.98 3.28 4.84
N VAL A 170 2.02 2.04 5.34
CA VAL A 170 1.60 0.83 4.64
C VAL A 170 0.52 0.12 5.45
N SER A 171 -0.30 -0.69 4.78
CA SER A 171 -1.33 -1.48 5.46
C SER A 171 -0.70 -2.53 6.36
N GLY A 172 -1.09 -2.54 7.64
CA GLY A 172 -0.59 -3.50 8.62
C GLY A 172 -1.10 -3.24 10.01
N PHE A 173 -0.56 -3.99 10.96
CA PHE A 173 -0.90 -3.86 12.37
C PHE A 173 -0.08 -2.73 12.99
N GLY A 174 -0.70 -1.56 13.12
CA GLY A 174 -0.05 -0.38 13.71
C GLY A 174 0.06 -0.43 15.23
N ARG A 175 0.89 0.42 15.79
CA ARG A 175 1.00 0.62 17.24
C ARG A 175 -0.25 1.31 17.76
N LEU A 176 -0.79 0.80 18.87
CA LEU A 176 -2.02 1.34 19.49
C LEU A 176 -1.86 2.78 20.02
N ASP A 177 -0.64 3.18 20.34
CA ASP A 177 -0.31 4.52 20.79
C ASP A 177 -0.12 5.56 19.66
N GLU A 178 -0.18 5.13 18.40
CA GLU A 178 -0.03 5.98 17.20
C GLU A 178 -1.32 6.03 16.34
N GLN A 179 -2.50 5.93 16.95
CA GLN A 179 -3.78 5.83 16.25
C GLN A 179 -4.37 7.16 15.76
N ASP A 180 -3.82 8.31 16.18
CA ASP A 180 -4.37 9.63 15.81
C ASP A 180 -4.51 9.80 14.29
N VAL A 181 -3.53 9.32 13.51
CA VAL A 181 -3.57 9.36 12.04
C VAL A 181 -4.67 8.43 11.51
N VAL A 182 -4.72 7.19 12.00
CA VAL A 182 -5.72 6.20 11.58
C VAL A 182 -7.13 6.72 11.82
N MET A 183 -7.39 7.27 13.01
CA MET A 183 -8.70 7.82 13.35
C MET A 183 -9.07 9.00 12.46
N ARG A 184 -8.11 9.84 12.13
CA ARG A 184 -8.32 11.01 11.25
C ARG A 184 -8.62 10.57 9.81
N GLU A 185 -7.77 9.71 9.23
CA GLU A 185 -7.91 9.28 7.84
C GLU A 185 -9.15 8.39 7.63
N ASN A 186 -9.42 7.49 8.56
CA ASN A 186 -10.61 6.63 8.48
C ASN A 186 -11.92 7.38 8.81
N ALA A 187 -11.85 8.60 9.39
CA ALA A 187 -13.05 9.37 9.76
C ALA A 187 -13.94 9.72 8.55
N SER A 188 -13.37 9.83 7.35
CA SER A 188 -14.12 10.08 6.11
C SER A 188 -15.12 8.97 5.78
N ILE A 189 -14.94 7.75 6.29
CA ILE A 189 -15.92 6.67 6.21
C ILE A 189 -17.30 7.11 6.73
N LEU A 190 -17.33 7.91 7.80
CA LEU A 190 -18.57 8.39 8.40
C LEU A 190 -19.36 9.37 7.51
N LEU A 191 -18.75 9.87 6.44
CA LEU A 191 -19.37 10.74 5.45
C LEU A 191 -20.01 9.95 4.29
N GLU A 192 -19.76 8.65 4.23
CA GLU A 192 -20.22 7.77 3.17
C GLU A 192 -21.62 7.24 3.48
N LYS A 193 -22.46 7.13 2.42
CA LYS A 193 -23.72 6.42 2.53
C LYS A 193 -23.45 4.92 2.69
N ASP A 194 -24.23 4.29 3.54
CA ASP A 194 -24.21 2.83 3.72
C ASP A 194 -22.81 2.28 4.10
N TYR A 195 -22.01 3.11 4.83
CA TYR A 195 -20.64 2.76 5.19
C TYR A 195 -20.57 1.44 5.96
N LYS A 196 -21.57 1.10 6.79
CA LYS A 196 -21.58 -0.16 7.53
C LYS A 196 -21.59 -1.39 6.61
N GLU A 197 -22.29 -1.30 5.47
CA GLU A 197 -22.33 -2.37 4.47
C GLU A 197 -21.02 -2.44 3.68
N ASN A 198 -20.51 -1.27 3.25
CA ASN A 198 -19.29 -1.17 2.45
C ASN A 198 -18.04 -1.64 3.20
N TYR A 199 -18.03 -1.52 4.53
CA TYR A 199 -16.88 -1.87 5.39
C TYR A 199 -17.18 -3.02 6.37
N GLU A 200 -18.17 -3.85 6.07
CA GLU A 200 -18.47 -5.08 6.84
C GLU A 200 -18.69 -4.82 8.34
N GLY A 201 -19.33 -3.69 8.66
CA GLY A 201 -19.61 -3.28 10.03
C GLY A 201 -18.49 -2.49 10.73
N TYR A 202 -17.38 -2.19 10.04
CA TYR A 202 -16.31 -1.37 10.59
C TYR A 202 -16.81 0.01 11.04
N ASP A 203 -16.46 0.40 12.27
CA ASP A 203 -16.66 1.76 12.81
C ASP A 203 -15.29 2.38 13.13
N PRO A 204 -14.88 3.48 12.48
CA PRO A 204 -13.58 4.11 12.73
C PRO A 204 -13.42 4.68 14.16
N ARG A 205 -14.52 4.75 14.92
CA ARG A 205 -14.52 5.20 16.33
C ARG A 205 -14.33 4.05 17.32
N ASP A 206 -14.41 2.82 16.84
CA ASP A 206 -14.32 1.62 17.68
C ASP A 206 -12.92 0.97 17.54
N PRO A 207 -12.13 0.91 18.64
CA PRO A 207 -10.81 0.28 18.61
C PRO A 207 -10.82 -1.19 18.18
N GLU A 208 -11.88 -1.94 18.47
CA GLU A 208 -11.99 -3.35 18.05
C GLU A 208 -12.12 -3.45 16.52
N SER A 209 -12.86 -2.55 15.91
CA SER A 209 -12.98 -2.44 14.45
C SER A 209 -11.65 -2.12 13.77
N ILE A 210 -10.81 -1.27 14.38
CA ILE A 210 -9.47 -0.95 13.89
C ILE A 210 -8.59 -2.21 13.90
N ILE A 211 -8.67 -3.02 14.96
CA ILE A 211 -7.95 -4.30 15.06
C ILE A 211 -8.43 -5.25 13.95
N MET A 212 -9.74 -5.33 13.71
CA MET A 212 -10.31 -6.20 12.68
C MET A 212 -9.79 -5.83 11.28
N LEU A 213 -9.71 -4.53 10.97
CA LEU A 213 -9.15 -4.05 9.70
C LEU A 213 -7.67 -4.42 9.55
N SER A 214 -6.91 -4.40 10.64
CA SER A 214 -5.49 -4.74 10.66
C SER A 214 -5.20 -6.22 10.38
N LEU A 215 -6.18 -7.10 10.67
CA LEU A 215 -6.05 -8.54 10.42
C LEU A 215 -6.23 -8.91 8.94
N MET A 216 -6.68 -7.98 8.10
CA MET A 216 -6.76 -8.21 6.66
C MET A 216 -5.36 -8.42 6.10
N LYS A 217 -5.11 -9.63 5.55
CA LYS A 217 -3.81 -9.96 4.96
C LYS A 217 -3.54 -9.09 3.74
N ASN A 218 -2.47 -8.32 3.79
CA ASN A 218 -1.95 -7.63 2.61
C ASN A 218 -0.88 -8.51 1.96
N ALA A 219 -1.23 -9.13 0.84
CA ALA A 219 -0.30 -9.97 0.06
C ALA A 219 0.91 -9.18 -0.48
N PHE A 220 0.80 -7.85 -0.57
CA PHE A 220 1.83 -6.96 -1.11
C PHE A 220 2.55 -6.14 -0.04
N ARG A 221 2.47 -6.57 1.24
CA ARG A 221 3.05 -5.84 2.37
C ARG A 221 4.54 -5.54 2.18
N GLU A 222 5.33 -6.55 1.80
CA GLU A 222 6.79 -6.38 1.62
C GLU A 222 7.12 -5.40 0.50
N GLN A 223 6.40 -5.49 -0.61
CA GLN A 223 6.56 -4.58 -1.74
C GLN A 223 6.13 -3.15 -1.38
N SER A 224 5.06 -3.02 -0.57
CA SER A 224 4.61 -1.72 -0.06
C SER A 224 5.66 -1.09 0.86
N ILE A 225 6.26 -1.87 1.77
CA ILE A 225 7.35 -1.41 2.64
C ILE A 225 8.57 -1.00 1.80
N LYS A 226 8.94 -1.79 0.78
CA LYS A 226 10.05 -1.46 -0.14
C LYS A 226 9.81 -0.12 -0.84
N LEU A 227 8.60 0.12 -1.38
CA LEU A 227 8.23 1.39 -2.02
C LEU A 227 8.26 2.56 -1.01
N ALA A 228 7.66 2.37 0.17
CA ALA A 228 7.64 3.37 1.24
C ALA A 228 9.04 3.74 1.71
N THR A 229 9.96 2.77 1.81
CA THR A 229 11.36 3.00 2.16
C THR A 229 12.04 3.88 1.12
N PHE A 230 11.88 3.61 -0.17
CA PHE A 230 12.44 4.46 -1.21
C PHE A 230 11.88 5.88 -1.20
N MET A 231 10.61 6.07 -0.77
CA MET A 231 10.05 7.41 -0.59
C MET A 231 10.72 8.16 0.57
N GLN A 232 10.88 7.48 1.72
CA GLN A 232 11.57 8.07 2.87
C GLN A 232 13.03 8.40 2.56
N ASP A 233 13.76 7.48 1.90
CA ASP A 233 15.14 7.73 1.46
C ASP A 233 15.25 8.97 0.56
N ALA A 234 14.32 9.11 -0.40
CA ALA A 234 14.30 10.26 -1.30
C ALA A 234 14.00 11.58 -0.56
N TYR A 235 13.13 11.56 0.44
CA TYR A 235 12.87 12.73 1.28
C TYR A 235 14.07 13.11 2.16
N ILE A 236 14.78 12.11 2.72
CA ILE A 236 16.01 12.33 3.52
C ILE A 236 17.07 13.04 2.69
N GLU A 237 17.25 12.65 1.44
CA GLU A 237 18.23 13.26 0.54
C GLU A 237 17.99 14.75 0.29
N THR A 238 16.75 15.23 0.41
CA THR A 238 16.42 16.66 0.32
C THR A 238 16.44 17.38 1.66
N GLY A 239 16.89 16.69 2.72
CA GLY A 239 17.00 17.26 4.06
C GLY A 239 15.69 17.30 4.85
N ARG A 240 14.63 16.63 4.37
CA ARG A 240 13.37 16.52 5.12
C ARG A 240 13.56 15.63 6.35
N LEU A 241 12.92 15.99 7.45
CA LEU A 241 12.95 15.18 8.67
C LEU A 241 12.21 13.87 8.45
N ASP A 242 12.96 12.78 8.52
CA ASP A 242 12.42 11.42 8.43
C ASP A 242 11.66 11.03 9.70
N ARG A 243 10.42 10.58 9.53
CA ARG A 243 9.60 10.01 10.58
C ARG A 243 9.33 8.52 10.37
N GLY A 244 9.91 7.97 9.30
CA GLY A 244 9.96 6.55 8.97
C GLY A 244 8.76 6.00 8.22
N VAL A 245 8.91 4.73 7.88
CA VAL A 245 7.83 3.89 7.37
C VAL A 245 7.07 3.29 8.54
N LYS A 246 5.75 3.38 8.51
CA LYS A 246 4.86 2.91 9.58
C LYS A 246 3.79 1.98 9.04
N GLU A 247 3.45 0.97 9.81
CA GLU A 247 2.30 0.11 9.51
C GLU A 247 1.09 0.64 10.25
N GLN A 248 -0.05 0.79 9.54
CA GLN A 248 -1.29 1.27 10.13
C GLN A 248 -2.52 0.67 9.42
N SER A 249 -3.64 0.60 10.17
CA SER A 249 -4.92 0.08 9.68
C SER A 249 -5.70 1.17 8.94
N LEU A 250 -5.15 1.62 7.81
CA LEU A 250 -5.78 2.64 6.96
C LEU A 250 -6.76 1.97 5.98
N ALA A 251 -8.03 2.39 6.05
CA ALA A 251 -9.10 1.80 5.24
C ALA A 251 -8.85 1.92 3.73
N VAL A 252 -8.24 3.02 3.29
CA VAL A 252 -7.89 3.25 1.88
C VAL A 252 -6.85 2.26 1.35
N LEU A 253 -6.07 1.62 2.23
CA LEU A 253 -5.03 0.64 1.86
C LEU A 253 -5.46 -0.81 2.08
N ALA A 254 -6.52 -1.06 2.86
CA ALA A 254 -6.84 -2.38 3.43
C ALA A 254 -7.12 -3.46 2.37
N LYS A 255 -7.80 -3.09 1.27
CA LYS A 255 -8.22 -4.03 0.21
C LYS A 255 -7.38 -3.87 -1.07
N ALA A 256 -6.13 -3.41 -0.95
CA ALA A 256 -5.25 -3.21 -2.09
C ALA A 256 -4.81 -4.55 -2.69
N GLY A 257 -5.05 -4.73 -3.99
CA GLY A 257 -4.58 -5.85 -4.80
C GLY A 257 -3.20 -5.61 -5.43
N MET A 258 -2.44 -4.61 -4.94
CA MET A 258 -1.13 -4.21 -5.40
C MET A 258 -0.34 -3.57 -4.25
N PRO A 259 0.97 -3.32 -4.39
CA PRO A 259 1.74 -2.47 -3.49
C PRO A 259 1.06 -1.10 -3.31
N ALA A 260 0.77 -0.74 -2.06
CA ALA A 260 -0.02 0.43 -1.73
C ALA A 260 0.58 1.19 -0.54
N VAL A 261 0.69 2.50 -0.67
CA VAL A 261 1.25 3.39 0.36
C VAL A 261 0.38 4.64 0.51
N LEU A 262 0.39 5.22 1.72
CA LEU A 262 -0.08 6.57 1.98
C LEU A 262 1.11 7.39 2.47
N THR A 263 1.44 8.48 1.77
CA THR A 263 2.54 9.37 2.15
C THR A 263 2.01 10.68 2.69
N GLU A 264 2.48 11.02 3.89
CA GLU A 264 2.28 12.31 4.55
C GLU A 264 3.44 13.22 4.19
N ILE A 265 3.18 14.15 3.28
CA ILE A 265 4.22 14.98 2.66
C ILE A 265 4.72 16.13 3.54
N GLY A 266 4.17 16.29 4.74
CA GLY A 266 4.50 17.32 5.73
C GLY A 266 3.33 17.58 6.66
N PHE A 267 3.55 18.37 7.71
CA PHE A 267 2.54 18.71 8.72
C PHE A 267 1.88 20.05 8.40
N ILE A 268 0.65 20.06 7.87
CA ILE A 268 -0.09 21.28 7.54
C ILE A 268 -0.42 22.14 8.79
N SER A 269 -0.36 21.54 9.99
CA SER A 269 -0.51 22.25 11.27
C SER A 269 0.73 23.04 11.67
N ASN A 270 1.87 22.84 11.03
CA ASN A 270 3.11 23.60 11.22
C ASN A 270 3.20 24.71 10.17
N PRO A 271 3.29 26.00 10.54
CA PRO A 271 3.28 27.10 9.59
C PRO A 271 4.39 27.04 8.55
N ASP A 272 5.61 26.66 8.94
CA ASP A 272 6.75 26.58 8.03
C ASP A 272 6.57 25.44 7.00
N GLU A 273 6.03 24.31 7.46
CA GLU A 273 5.71 23.20 6.55
C GLU A 273 4.50 23.51 5.68
N GLU A 274 3.49 24.22 6.21
CA GLU A 274 2.34 24.66 5.42
C GLU A 274 2.79 25.59 4.27
N GLU A 275 3.70 26.55 4.54
CA GLU A 275 4.28 27.40 3.52
C GLU A 275 5.04 26.57 2.48
N TYR A 276 5.90 25.65 2.94
CA TYR A 276 6.70 24.79 2.07
C TYR A 276 5.83 23.91 1.15
N ILE A 277 4.85 23.16 1.68
CA ILE A 277 4.02 22.24 0.87
C ILE A 277 3.06 22.99 -0.08
N ASN A 278 2.83 24.29 0.14
CA ASN A 278 2.06 25.15 -0.76
C ASN A 278 2.93 25.90 -1.77
N SER A 279 4.24 26.02 -1.53
CA SER A 279 5.16 26.68 -2.43
C SER A 279 5.42 25.87 -3.71
N GLU A 280 5.73 26.55 -4.80
CA GLU A 280 6.12 25.87 -6.04
C GLU A 280 7.41 25.06 -5.86
N PHE A 281 8.37 25.61 -5.12
CA PHE A 281 9.63 24.95 -4.79
C PHE A 281 9.38 23.66 -4.01
N GLY A 282 8.63 23.70 -2.92
CA GLY A 282 8.35 22.55 -2.07
C GLY A 282 7.56 21.46 -2.82
N GLN A 283 6.56 21.84 -3.61
CA GLN A 283 5.79 20.88 -4.42
C GLN A 283 6.67 20.21 -5.49
N ASN A 284 7.56 20.93 -6.16
CA ASN A 284 8.48 20.37 -7.13
C ASN A 284 9.47 19.41 -6.48
N GLU A 285 9.99 19.75 -5.30
CA GLU A 285 10.90 18.88 -4.53
C GLU A 285 10.18 17.60 -4.08
N ILE A 286 8.97 17.69 -3.50
CA ILE A 286 8.15 16.55 -3.10
C ILE A 286 7.88 15.64 -4.31
N VAL A 287 7.45 16.19 -5.43
CA VAL A 287 7.20 15.45 -6.67
C VAL A 287 8.47 14.76 -7.16
N GLY A 288 9.62 15.44 -7.07
CA GLY A 288 10.93 14.90 -7.42
C GLY A 288 11.29 13.67 -6.55
N CYS A 289 11.06 13.76 -5.24
CA CYS A 289 11.28 12.65 -4.29
C CYS A 289 10.39 11.44 -4.63
N LEU A 290 9.08 11.68 -4.81
CA LEU A 290 8.13 10.62 -5.13
C LEU A 290 8.44 9.96 -6.49
N LEU A 291 8.74 10.75 -7.51
CA LEU A 291 9.12 10.23 -8.83
C LEU A 291 10.40 9.38 -8.75
N LYS A 292 11.43 9.86 -8.04
CA LYS A 292 12.68 9.12 -7.81
C LYS A 292 12.42 7.78 -7.12
N ALA A 293 11.59 7.77 -6.08
CA ALA A 293 11.22 6.57 -5.35
C ALA A 293 10.51 5.55 -6.27
N ILE A 294 9.55 6.00 -7.08
CA ILE A 294 8.83 5.18 -8.05
C ILE A 294 9.79 4.58 -9.09
N GLN A 295 10.68 5.38 -9.64
CA GLN A 295 11.68 4.92 -10.63
C GLN A 295 12.64 3.90 -10.02
N THR A 296 13.09 4.13 -8.78
CA THR A 296 13.96 3.21 -8.05
C THR A 296 13.24 1.89 -7.78
N TYR A 297 11.99 1.96 -7.31
CA TYR A 297 11.15 0.80 -7.08
C TYR A 297 10.92 -0.01 -8.37
N LYS A 298 10.47 0.66 -9.46
CA LYS A 298 10.26 0.04 -10.76
C LYS A 298 11.52 -0.70 -11.23
N LYS A 299 12.66 0.00 -11.23
CA LYS A 299 13.94 -0.60 -11.63
C LYS A 299 14.28 -1.84 -10.80
N LYS A 300 14.04 -1.79 -9.50
CA LYS A 300 14.37 -2.90 -8.58
C LYS A 300 13.52 -4.13 -8.83
N VAL A 301 12.19 -3.97 -8.91
CA VAL A 301 11.26 -5.10 -9.06
C VAL A 301 11.23 -5.70 -10.48
N GLU A 302 11.65 -4.93 -11.48
CA GLU A 302 11.76 -5.44 -12.86
C GLU A 302 13.08 -6.18 -13.13
N LEU A 303 14.03 -6.12 -12.20
CA LEU A 303 15.32 -6.84 -12.27
C LEU A 303 15.31 -8.12 -11.41
N GLU A 304 14.36 -8.22 -10.46
CA GLU A 304 14.13 -9.42 -9.63
C GLU A 304 13.28 -10.46 -10.39
#